data_ae6b9582ad7dfa4c897cfc80f27189e4
#
_entry.id   ae6b9582ad7dfa4c897cfc80f27189e4
#
_cell.length_a   1.000
_cell.length_b   1.000
_cell.length_c   1.000
_cell.angle_alpha   90.00
_cell.angle_beta   90.00
_cell.angle_gamma   90.00
#
_symmetry.space_group_name_H-M   'P 1'
#
loop_
_entity.id
_entity.type
_entity.pdbx_description
1 polymer ?
#
loop_
_entity_poly.entity_id
_entity_poly.type
_entity_poly.pdbx_seq_one_letter_code
_entity_poly.pdbx_strand_id
1 'polypeptide(L)'
;GDRVFGRNYDFSATNTAIVYTDPGEGRHASYSTIDLSFLGLDADKDVETIGQKFLTLAAPYVPLDGINDAGVACGIFMSYQGEGKGTPTDTQTDRPDITSTTLLRLILDYADSVEDAVALAQQYDLHDSASSCFHYMVADSTGRSAILEWVGTDADHDADGAQRQLNVLWNDTDALSDSADWQVV
;
A
#
# COMPACT_ATOMS: atom_id res chain seq x y z
N GLY A 1 9.20 3.40 -24.41
CA GLY A 1 8.30 4.54 -24.15
C GLY A 1 8.23 4.82 -22.67
N ASP A 2 7.75 5.99 -22.27
CA ASP A 2 7.59 6.34 -20.86
C ASP A 2 6.54 5.44 -20.21
N ARG A 3 6.74 5.15 -18.93
CA ARG A 3 5.79 4.43 -18.08
C ARG A 3 5.16 5.42 -17.13
N VAL A 4 3.87 5.30 -16.91
CA VAL A 4 3.12 6.18 -16.00
C VAL A 4 2.37 5.31 -15.02
N PHE A 5 2.56 5.59 -13.73
CA PHE A 5 1.73 5.07 -12.64
C PHE A 5 0.78 6.18 -12.22
N GLY A 6 -0.51 5.92 -12.25
CA GLY A 6 -1.54 6.90 -11.89
C GLY A 6 -2.64 6.27 -11.07
N ARG A 7 -3.23 7.05 -10.17
CA ARG A 7 -4.40 6.66 -9.38
C ARG A 7 -5.32 7.83 -9.14
N ASN A 8 -6.58 7.54 -8.87
CA ASN A 8 -7.53 8.52 -8.37
C ASN A 8 -7.53 8.51 -6.83
N TYR A 9 -7.81 9.68 -6.27
CA TYR A 9 -7.92 9.89 -4.83
C TYR A 9 -9.38 10.20 -4.50
N ASP A 10 -10.12 9.18 -4.06
CA ASP A 10 -11.58 9.25 -3.95
C ASP A 10 -12.02 9.47 -2.50
N PHE A 11 -11.57 10.58 -1.92
CA PHE A 11 -11.92 11.01 -0.57
C PHE A 11 -12.81 12.26 -0.60
N SER A 12 -13.71 12.37 0.38
CA SER A 12 -14.62 13.51 0.50
C SER A 12 -13.93 14.83 0.88
N ALA A 13 -12.82 14.75 1.61
CA ALA A 13 -11.96 15.88 1.97
C ALA A 13 -10.54 15.36 2.17
N THR A 14 -9.55 16.05 1.60
CA THR A 14 -8.14 15.66 1.68
C THR A 14 -7.27 16.86 2.00
N ASN A 15 -6.26 16.64 2.82
CA ASN A 15 -5.13 17.53 3.01
C ASN A 15 -3.87 16.81 2.55
N THR A 16 -3.70 16.75 1.22
CA THR A 16 -2.66 15.93 0.59
C THR A 16 -1.31 16.66 0.61
N ALA A 17 -0.28 15.94 0.98
CA ALA A 17 1.10 16.40 0.90
C ALA A 17 1.97 15.40 0.14
N ILE A 18 2.97 15.93 -0.55
CA ILE A 18 4.04 15.14 -1.16
C ILE A 18 5.21 15.12 -0.18
N VAL A 19 5.68 13.92 0.13
CA VAL A 19 6.81 13.69 1.03
C VAL A 19 7.98 13.17 0.22
N TYR A 20 9.10 13.85 0.32
CA TYR A 20 10.38 13.34 -0.16
C TYR A 20 11.14 12.69 0.99
N THR A 21 11.63 11.48 0.77
CA THR A 21 12.47 10.76 1.71
C THR A 21 13.86 10.59 1.10
N ASP A 22 14.86 11.12 1.77
CA ASP A 22 16.26 10.97 1.36
C ASP A 22 16.71 9.50 1.39
N PRO A 23 17.65 9.11 0.51
CA PRO A 23 18.22 7.78 0.57
C PRO A 23 18.99 7.59 1.88
N GLY A 24 18.88 6.41 2.44
CA GLY A 24 19.64 5.99 3.61
C GLY A 24 20.63 4.88 3.25
N GLU A 25 21.37 4.39 4.24
CA GLU A 25 22.21 3.21 4.05
C GLU A 25 21.33 2.00 3.68
N GLY A 26 21.45 1.52 2.44
CA GLY A 26 20.66 0.41 1.91
C GLY A 26 19.18 0.72 1.66
N ARG A 27 18.79 2.00 1.58
CA ARG A 27 17.42 2.44 1.28
C ARG A 27 17.39 3.40 0.12
N HIS A 28 16.36 3.28 -0.69
CA HIS A 28 16.07 4.18 -1.81
C HIS A 28 15.59 5.56 -1.35
N ALA A 29 15.88 6.58 -2.15
CA ALA A 29 15.12 7.82 -2.12
C ALA A 29 13.72 7.59 -2.68
N SER A 30 12.74 8.34 -2.19
CA SER A 30 11.38 8.21 -2.72
C SER A 30 10.57 9.49 -2.61
N TYR A 31 9.58 9.61 -3.50
CA TYR A 31 8.46 10.54 -3.36
C TYR A 31 7.21 9.73 -3.01
N SER A 32 6.45 10.19 -2.03
CA SER A 32 5.18 9.58 -1.67
C SER A 32 4.10 10.63 -1.44
N THR A 33 2.85 10.25 -1.65
CA THR A 33 1.67 11.06 -1.35
C THR A 33 1.07 10.57 -0.04
N ILE A 34 0.71 11.50 0.82
CA ILE A 34 0.03 11.21 2.08
C ILE A 34 -1.19 12.12 2.25
N ASP A 35 -2.12 11.72 3.09
CA ASP A 35 -3.14 12.60 3.63
C ASP A 35 -2.80 12.96 5.08
N LEU A 36 -2.62 14.25 5.34
CA LEU A 36 -2.24 14.75 6.65
C LEU A 36 -3.32 14.52 7.73
N SER A 37 -4.56 14.28 7.32
CA SER A 37 -5.63 13.92 8.25
C SER A 37 -5.38 12.61 9.00
N PHE A 38 -4.62 11.66 8.41
CA PHE A 38 -4.18 10.44 9.09
C PHE A 38 -3.20 10.69 10.23
N LEU A 39 -2.57 11.85 10.25
CA LEU A 39 -1.74 12.32 11.37
C LEU A 39 -2.53 13.13 12.40
N GLY A 40 -3.86 13.18 12.30
CA GLY A 40 -4.72 13.96 13.16
C GLY A 40 -4.70 15.46 12.86
N LEU A 41 -4.27 15.86 11.66
CA LEU A 41 -4.29 17.24 11.19
C LEU A 41 -5.61 17.51 10.44
N ASP A 42 -6.13 18.74 10.59
CA ASP A 42 -7.39 19.11 9.95
C ASP A 42 -7.27 19.12 8.41
N ALA A 43 -8.26 18.57 7.72
CA ALA A 43 -8.28 18.51 6.26
C ALA A 43 -8.30 19.90 5.58
N ASP A 44 -8.82 20.93 6.27
CA ASP A 44 -9.05 22.26 5.71
C ASP A 44 -8.10 23.33 6.25
N LYS A 45 -7.04 22.93 6.99
CA LYS A 45 -6.15 23.90 7.64
C LYS A 45 -4.68 23.63 7.35
N ASP A 46 -3.95 24.70 7.24
CA ASP A 46 -2.50 24.66 7.15
C ASP A 46 -1.85 24.17 8.45
N VAL A 47 -0.65 23.60 8.32
CA VAL A 47 0.18 23.16 9.44
C VAL A 47 0.91 24.39 10.02
N GLU A 48 0.36 24.98 11.06
CA GLU A 48 0.86 26.25 11.60
C GLU A 48 1.70 26.08 12.87
N THR A 49 1.21 25.30 13.82
CA THR A 49 1.83 25.16 15.14
C THR A 49 3.05 24.24 15.14
N ILE A 50 3.97 24.44 16.10
CA ILE A 50 5.14 23.58 16.29
C ILE A 50 4.72 22.12 16.56
N GLY A 51 3.64 21.91 17.32
CA GLY A 51 3.12 20.58 17.60
C GLY A 51 2.63 19.88 16.34
N GLN A 52 1.89 20.58 15.48
CA GLN A 52 1.45 20.03 14.18
C GLN A 52 2.64 19.71 13.27
N LYS A 53 3.63 20.62 13.19
CA LYS A 53 4.87 20.38 12.44
C LYS A 53 5.64 19.16 12.95
N PHE A 54 5.61 18.93 14.26
CA PHE A 54 6.23 17.72 14.82
C PHE A 54 5.51 16.44 14.37
N LEU A 55 4.18 16.46 14.27
CA LEU A 55 3.41 15.31 13.76
C LEU A 55 3.76 14.96 12.31
N THR A 56 4.13 15.95 11.49
CA THR A 56 4.51 15.68 10.09
C THR A 56 5.81 14.88 9.96
N LEU A 57 6.61 14.73 11.02
CA LEU A 57 7.76 13.82 11.01
C LEU A 57 7.37 12.34 10.84
N ALA A 58 6.13 11.99 11.15
CA ALA A 58 5.58 10.65 10.89
C ALA A 58 5.09 10.46 9.45
N ALA A 59 5.04 11.52 8.65
CA ALA A 59 4.53 11.48 7.27
C ALA A 59 5.17 10.39 6.39
N PRO A 60 6.48 10.13 6.43
CA PRO A 60 7.09 9.07 5.63
C PRO A 60 6.55 7.66 5.91
N TYR A 61 5.92 7.43 7.06
CA TYR A 61 5.42 6.12 7.50
C TYR A 61 3.93 5.89 7.21
N VAL A 62 3.27 6.86 6.58
CA VAL A 62 1.86 6.76 6.19
C VAL A 62 1.63 7.06 4.70
N PRO A 63 2.48 6.55 3.79
CA PRO A 63 2.29 6.76 2.36
C PRO A 63 1.01 6.05 1.89
N LEU A 64 0.32 6.66 0.94
CA LEU A 64 -0.82 6.07 0.24
C LEU A 64 -0.45 5.63 -1.18
N ASP A 65 0.56 6.25 -1.73
CA ASP A 65 1.26 5.87 -2.95
C ASP A 65 2.67 6.46 -2.97
N GLY A 66 3.46 6.05 -3.93
CA GLY A 66 4.79 6.63 -4.12
C GLY A 66 5.58 5.94 -5.22
N ILE A 67 6.77 6.49 -5.44
CA ILE A 67 7.77 5.96 -6.36
C ILE A 67 9.15 6.15 -5.75
N ASN A 68 10.01 5.15 -5.89
CA ASN A 68 11.40 5.22 -5.46
C ASN A 68 12.36 5.50 -6.64
N ASP A 69 13.63 5.74 -6.35
CA ASP A 69 14.65 6.06 -7.34
C ASP A 69 15.14 4.85 -8.15
N ALA A 70 14.78 3.62 -7.76
CA ALA A 70 14.90 2.43 -8.60
C ALA A 70 13.81 2.35 -9.69
N GLY A 71 12.77 3.20 -9.59
CA GLY A 71 11.63 3.22 -10.52
C GLY A 71 10.51 2.26 -10.16
N VAL A 72 10.46 1.81 -8.91
CA VAL A 72 9.33 1.03 -8.37
C VAL A 72 8.29 1.98 -7.81
N ALA A 73 7.07 1.88 -8.33
CA ALA A 73 5.90 2.62 -7.87
C ALA A 73 4.92 1.68 -7.16
N CYS A 74 4.28 2.15 -6.11
CA CYS A 74 3.25 1.40 -5.40
C CYS A 74 2.12 2.30 -4.91
N GLY A 75 0.95 1.70 -4.67
CA GLY A 75 -0.21 2.40 -4.13
C GLY A 75 -1.19 1.46 -3.46
N ILE A 76 -1.92 2.00 -2.47
CA ILE A 76 -2.97 1.30 -1.73
C ILE A 76 -4.33 1.65 -2.32
N PHE A 77 -5.19 0.63 -2.48
CA PHE A 77 -6.54 0.75 -3.01
C PHE A 77 -7.52 0.05 -2.09
N MET A 78 -8.64 0.69 -1.80
CA MET A 78 -9.68 0.09 -0.97
C MET A 78 -10.35 -1.07 -1.72
N SER A 79 -10.44 -2.21 -1.07
CA SER A 79 -11.19 -3.36 -1.57
C SER A 79 -12.54 -3.41 -0.88
N TYR A 80 -13.62 -3.40 -1.66
CA TYR A 80 -14.99 -3.50 -1.14
C TYR A 80 -15.38 -4.95 -0.86
N GLN A 81 -14.77 -5.55 0.14
CA GLN A 81 -15.14 -6.90 0.59
C GLN A 81 -16.26 -6.91 1.67
N GLY A 82 -17.05 -5.85 1.74
CA GLY A 82 -18.13 -5.69 2.71
C GLY A 82 -17.87 -4.59 3.73
N GLU A 83 -18.94 -3.99 4.21
CA GLU A 83 -18.86 -2.90 5.18
C GLU A 83 -18.20 -3.35 6.50
N GLY A 84 -17.20 -2.62 6.91
CA GLY A 84 -16.62 -2.72 8.24
C GLY A 84 -15.69 -3.91 8.50
N LYS A 85 -15.24 -4.61 7.45
CA LYS A 85 -14.38 -5.79 7.59
C LYS A 85 -12.96 -5.47 7.16
N GLY A 86 -12.07 -5.25 8.12
CA GLY A 86 -10.63 -5.21 7.91
C GLY A 86 -10.07 -6.62 7.68
N THR A 87 -8.88 -6.71 7.10
CA THR A 87 -8.12 -7.96 7.08
C THR A 87 -7.68 -8.25 8.51
N PRO A 88 -8.16 -9.31 9.16
CA PRO A 88 -7.72 -9.65 10.50
C PRO A 88 -6.25 -10.06 10.49
N THR A 89 -5.55 -9.79 11.56
CA THR A 89 -4.20 -10.31 11.78
C THR A 89 -4.26 -11.83 11.84
N ASP A 90 -3.41 -12.50 11.06
CA ASP A 90 -3.23 -13.94 11.21
C ASP A 90 -2.29 -14.21 12.39
N THR A 91 -2.87 -14.58 13.52
CA THR A 91 -2.13 -14.92 14.74
C THR A 91 -1.45 -16.29 14.67
N GLN A 92 -1.61 -17.02 13.57
CA GLN A 92 -1.05 -18.37 13.37
C GLN A 92 0.30 -18.34 12.64
N THR A 93 0.75 -17.20 12.16
CA THR A 93 2.03 -17.08 11.48
C THR A 93 3.14 -16.69 12.46
N ASP A 94 4.35 -17.23 12.24
CA ASP A 94 5.57 -16.78 12.94
C ASP A 94 6.19 -15.53 12.28
N ARG A 95 5.49 -14.91 11.31
CA ARG A 95 5.97 -13.73 10.59
C ARG A 95 5.72 -12.46 11.41
N PRO A 96 6.60 -11.47 11.33
CA PRO A 96 6.35 -10.19 11.97
C PRO A 96 5.17 -9.47 11.30
N ASP A 97 4.39 -8.77 12.12
CA ASP A 97 3.25 -7.99 11.68
C ASP A 97 3.67 -6.74 10.91
N ILE A 98 2.90 -6.40 9.89
CA ILE A 98 3.03 -5.14 9.16
C ILE A 98 1.65 -4.54 8.86
N THR A 99 1.56 -3.22 8.86
CA THR A 99 0.32 -2.52 8.48
C THR A 99 0.36 -2.08 7.02
N SER A 100 -0.79 -1.72 6.48
CA SER A 100 -0.96 -1.28 5.09
C SER A 100 0.02 -0.18 4.68
N THR A 101 0.13 0.87 5.46
CA THR A 101 1.00 2.01 5.12
C THR A 101 2.48 1.70 5.31
N THR A 102 2.82 0.89 6.29
CA THR A 102 4.21 0.46 6.52
C THR A 102 4.68 -0.52 5.47
N LEU A 103 3.78 -1.31 4.85
CA LEU A 103 4.11 -2.13 3.69
C LEU A 103 4.54 -1.26 2.51
N LEU A 104 3.80 -0.18 2.21
CA LEU A 104 4.20 0.75 1.15
C LEU A 104 5.55 1.38 1.45
N ARG A 105 5.79 1.78 2.70
CA ARG A 105 7.10 2.33 3.09
C ARG A 105 8.22 1.32 2.91
N LEU A 106 8.00 0.07 3.27
CA LEU A 106 8.95 -1.02 3.08
C LEU A 106 9.31 -1.21 1.59
N ILE A 107 8.30 -1.23 0.71
CA ILE A 107 8.49 -1.35 -0.74
C ILE A 107 9.29 -0.16 -1.27
N LEU A 108 8.91 1.07 -0.89
CA LEU A 108 9.59 2.28 -1.33
C LEU A 108 11.05 2.36 -0.84
N ASP A 109 11.35 1.80 0.32
CA ASP A 109 12.71 1.81 0.87
C ASP A 109 13.63 0.77 0.23
N TYR A 110 13.11 -0.42 -0.14
CA TYR A 110 13.98 -1.58 -0.38
C TYR A 110 13.73 -2.34 -1.68
N ALA A 111 12.67 -2.05 -2.44
CA ALA A 111 12.40 -2.78 -3.66
C ALA A 111 13.14 -2.18 -4.86
N ASP A 112 13.91 -3.00 -5.58
CA ASP A 112 14.53 -2.66 -6.87
C ASP A 112 13.64 -3.04 -8.06
N SER A 113 12.63 -3.90 -7.82
CA SER A 113 11.74 -4.47 -8.83
C SER A 113 10.37 -4.83 -8.24
N VAL A 114 9.40 -5.19 -9.08
CA VAL A 114 8.12 -5.75 -8.63
C VAL A 114 8.33 -7.09 -7.92
N GLU A 115 9.26 -7.92 -8.39
CA GLU A 115 9.61 -9.18 -7.77
C GLU A 115 10.15 -8.99 -6.33
N ASP A 116 10.99 -7.97 -6.12
CA ASP A 116 11.50 -7.64 -4.78
C ASP A 116 10.38 -7.16 -3.86
N ALA A 117 9.46 -6.33 -4.38
CA ALA A 117 8.31 -5.88 -3.61
C ALA A 117 7.43 -7.05 -3.15
N VAL A 118 7.20 -8.04 -4.03
CA VAL A 118 6.48 -9.28 -3.69
C VAL A 118 7.25 -10.09 -2.64
N ALA A 119 8.56 -10.26 -2.83
CA ALA A 119 9.41 -11.01 -1.90
C ALA A 119 9.47 -10.35 -0.50
N LEU A 120 9.47 -9.02 -0.44
CA LEU A 120 9.36 -8.26 0.81
C LEU A 120 8.01 -8.50 1.49
N ALA A 121 6.91 -8.38 0.73
CA ALA A 121 5.56 -8.58 1.27
C ALA A 121 5.36 -10.00 1.85
N GLN A 122 5.98 -11.02 1.25
CA GLN A 122 5.91 -12.41 1.71
C GLN A 122 6.58 -12.67 3.06
N GLN A 123 7.43 -11.76 3.53
CA GLN A 123 8.14 -11.91 4.80
C GLN A 123 7.31 -11.49 6.01
N TYR A 124 6.18 -10.84 5.79
CA TYR A 124 5.37 -10.25 6.84
C TYR A 124 3.95 -10.82 6.85
N ASP A 125 3.31 -10.67 7.99
CA ASP A 125 1.88 -10.86 8.16
C ASP A 125 1.19 -9.51 8.13
N LEU A 126 0.37 -9.28 7.11
CA LEU A 126 -0.35 -8.01 6.95
C LEU A 126 -1.61 -8.01 7.78
N HIS A 127 -1.79 -6.96 8.56
CA HIS A 127 -3.08 -6.64 9.14
C HIS A 127 -3.45 -5.17 8.89
N ASP A 128 -4.73 -4.93 8.69
CA ASP A 128 -5.22 -3.59 8.43
C ASP A 128 -5.58 -2.86 9.70
N SER A 129 -5.00 -1.69 9.89
CA SER A 129 -5.24 -0.83 11.04
C SER A 129 -6.52 0.02 10.92
N ALA A 130 -7.12 0.06 9.71
CA ALA A 130 -8.22 0.97 9.39
C ALA A 130 -9.60 0.29 9.32
N SER A 131 -9.74 -0.95 9.80
CA SER A 131 -10.98 -1.74 9.68
C SER A 131 -11.52 -1.84 8.24
N SER A 132 -10.62 -1.84 7.27
CA SER A 132 -10.91 -1.92 5.84
C SER A 132 -9.94 -2.89 5.18
N CYS A 133 -10.40 -3.58 4.15
CA CYS A 133 -9.53 -4.39 3.31
C CYS A 133 -8.93 -3.54 2.20
N PHE A 134 -7.69 -3.85 1.86
CA PHE A 134 -6.96 -3.17 0.80
C PHE A 134 -6.31 -4.17 -0.13
N HIS A 135 -6.10 -3.74 -1.37
CA HIS A 135 -5.14 -4.34 -2.26
C HIS A 135 -4.08 -3.31 -2.65
N TYR A 136 -2.95 -3.78 -3.14
CA TYR A 136 -1.79 -2.96 -3.39
C TYR A 136 -1.33 -3.20 -4.81
N MET A 137 -1.22 -2.14 -5.60
CA MET A 137 -0.62 -2.23 -6.92
C MET A 137 0.86 -1.84 -6.82
N VAL A 138 1.71 -2.66 -7.45
CA VAL A 138 3.13 -2.39 -7.60
C VAL A 138 3.48 -2.46 -9.09
N ALA A 139 4.29 -1.53 -9.57
CA ALA A 139 4.77 -1.50 -10.94
C ALA A 139 6.21 -0.99 -10.99
N ASP A 140 6.97 -1.39 -12.01
CA ASP A 140 8.34 -0.89 -12.21
C ASP A 140 8.58 -0.33 -13.62
N SER A 141 9.78 0.22 -13.82
CA SER A 141 10.19 0.86 -15.05
C SER A 141 10.25 -0.09 -16.26
N THR A 142 10.29 -1.42 -16.06
CA THR A 142 10.25 -2.41 -17.13
C THR A 142 8.84 -2.59 -17.70
N GLY A 143 7.83 -2.19 -16.94
CA GLY A 143 6.41 -2.39 -17.22
C GLY A 143 5.85 -3.66 -16.61
N ARG A 144 6.63 -4.34 -15.78
CA ARG A 144 6.14 -5.38 -14.89
C ARG A 144 5.22 -4.76 -13.85
N SER A 145 4.13 -5.43 -13.52
CA SER A 145 3.24 -5.00 -12.44
C SER A 145 2.55 -6.19 -11.79
N ALA A 146 2.13 -5.99 -10.55
CA ALA A 146 1.38 -6.97 -9.79
C ALA A 146 0.37 -6.28 -8.87
N ILE A 147 -0.71 -7.01 -8.56
CA ILE A 147 -1.63 -6.66 -7.48
C ILE A 147 -1.39 -7.66 -6.34
N LEU A 148 -1.19 -7.14 -5.15
CA LEU A 148 -1.01 -7.89 -3.92
C LEU A 148 -2.31 -7.83 -3.12
N GLU A 149 -2.84 -8.99 -2.76
CA GLU A 149 -4.08 -9.11 -1.99
C GLU A 149 -3.92 -10.19 -0.91
N TRP A 150 -4.37 -9.92 0.30
CA TRP A 150 -4.47 -10.94 1.34
C TRP A 150 -5.89 -11.48 1.37
N VAL A 151 -6.07 -12.70 0.91
CA VAL A 151 -7.37 -13.34 0.75
C VAL A 151 -7.52 -14.51 1.74
N GLY A 152 -8.75 -14.71 2.21
CA GLY A 152 -9.07 -15.84 3.08
C GLY A 152 -8.95 -17.16 2.34
N THR A 153 -8.47 -18.19 3.03
CA THR A 153 -8.29 -19.54 2.49
C THR A 153 -9.53 -20.42 2.66
N ASP A 154 -10.43 -20.04 3.55
CA ASP A 154 -11.63 -20.81 3.87
C ASP A 154 -12.86 -20.31 3.12
N ALA A 155 -13.89 -21.16 3.01
CA ALA A 155 -15.17 -20.81 2.40
C ALA A 155 -15.90 -19.68 3.14
N ASP A 156 -15.54 -19.44 4.40
CA ASP A 156 -16.03 -18.34 5.23
C ASP A 156 -14.94 -17.27 5.38
N HIS A 157 -14.67 -16.55 4.30
CA HIS A 157 -13.65 -15.52 4.20
C HIS A 157 -13.80 -14.37 5.21
N ASP A 158 -14.94 -14.36 5.91
CA ASP A 158 -15.35 -13.31 6.83
C ASP A 158 -15.24 -13.71 8.31
N ALA A 159 -14.82 -14.94 8.60
CA ALA A 159 -14.70 -15.42 9.98
C ALA A 159 -13.56 -14.69 10.70
N ASP A 160 -13.84 -14.23 11.93
CA ASP A 160 -12.79 -13.73 12.83
C ASP A 160 -11.70 -14.80 13.00
N GLY A 161 -10.46 -14.45 12.69
CA GLY A 161 -9.33 -15.38 12.75
C GLY A 161 -9.15 -16.29 11.53
N ALA A 162 -9.85 -16.02 10.40
CA ALA A 162 -9.58 -16.68 9.14
C ALA A 162 -8.13 -16.46 8.69
N GLN A 163 -7.46 -17.55 8.31
CA GLN A 163 -6.12 -17.44 7.74
C GLN A 163 -6.18 -16.67 6.43
N ARG A 164 -5.25 -15.76 6.26
CA ARG A 164 -5.07 -14.98 5.03
C ARG A 164 -3.80 -15.40 4.33
N GLN A 165 -3.86 -15.49 3.02
CA GLN A 165 -2.69 -15.76 2.18
C GLN A 165 -2.50 -14.63 1.19
N LEU A 166 -1.23 -14.29 0.97
CA LEU A 166 -0.88 -13.36 -0.08
C LEU A 166 -1.15 -13.99 -1.45
N ASN A 167 -2.09 -13.42 -2.16
CA ASN A 167 -2.35 -13.67 -3.57
C ASN A 167 -1.66 -12.60 -4.41
N VAL A 168 -0.95 -13.00 -5.47
CA VAL A 168 -0.23 -12.09 -6.36
C VAL A 168 -0.75 -12.26 -7.77
N LEU A 169 -1.37 -11.21 -8.29
CA LEU A 169 -1.88 -11.16 -9.67
C LEU A 169 -0.88 -10.40 -10.54
N TRP A 170 -0.17 -11.11 -11.39
CA TRP A 170 0.82 -10.54 -12.30
C TRP A 170 0.18 -10.08 -13.61
N ASN A 171 0.68 -8.99 -14.22
CA ASN A 171 0.17 -8.45 -15.48
C ASN A 171 0.49 -9.31 -16.72
N ASP A 172 1.31 -10.34 -16.58
CA ASP A 172 1.69 -11.26 -17.67
C ASP A 172 1.08 -12.66 -17.54
N THR A 173 0.12 -12.84 -16.62
CA THR A 173 -0.59 -14.10 -16.50
C THR A 173 -1.80 -14.13 -17.43
N ASP A 174 -2.06 -15.28 -18.06
CA ASP A 174 -3.21 -15.48 -18.97
C ASP A 174 -4.56 -15.20 -18.28
N ALA A 175 -4.61 -15.31 -16.94
CA ALA A 175 -5.78 -14.98 -16.15
C ALA A 175 -6.19 -13.49 -16.24
N LEU A 176 -5.25 -12.60 -16.55
CA LEU A 176 -5.53 -11.17 -16.76
C LEU A 176 -5.97 -10.88 -18.20
N SER A 177 -5.59 -11.72 -19.18
CA SER A 177 -5.94 -11.54 -20.59
C SER A 177 -7.36 -11.96 -20.91
N ASP A 178 -7.94 -12.87 -20.15
CA ASP A 178 -9.29 -13.44 -20.40
C ASP A 178 -10.41 -12.73 -19.63
N SER A 179 -10.10 -11.88 -18.66
CA SER A 179 -11.13 -11.18 -17.90
C SER A 179 -11.37 -9.78 -18.47
N ALA A 180 -12.36 -9.67 -19.36
CA ALA A 180 -12.93 -8.39 -19.80
C ALA A 180 -13.58 -7.59 -18.64
N ASP A 181 -13.48 -8.07 -17.41
CA ASP A 181 -14.18 -7.57 -16.23
C ASP A 181 -13.26 -6.97 -15.14
N TRP A 182 -11.98 -6.74 -15.43
CA TRP A 182 -11.12 -6.00 -14.50
C TRP A 182 -11.44 -4.51 -14.56
N GLN A 183 -12.39 -4.10 -13.78
CA GLN A 183 -12.51 -2.73 -13.35
C GLN A 183 -11.79 -2.61 -12.01
N VAL A 184 -10.55 -2.12 -12.03
CA VAL A 184 -9.97 -1.48 -10.84
C VAL A 184 -10.75 -0.18 -10.70
N VAL A 185 -11.70 -0.17 -9.79
CA VAL A 185 -12.47 1.03 -9.45
C VAL A 185 -11.76 1.77 -8.34
#